data_4bd187042b1f99c011cef0c636b4803b
#
_entry.id   4bd187042b1f99c011cef0c636b4803b
#
_cell.length_a   1.000
_cell.length_b   1.000
_cell.length_c   1.000
_cell.angle_alpha   90.00
_cell.angle_beta   90.00
_cell.angle_gamma   90.00
#
_symmetry.space_group_name_H-M   'P 1'
#
loop_
_entity.id
_entity.type
_entity.pdbx_description
1 polymer ?
#
loop_
_entity_poly.entity_id
_entity_poly.type
_entity_poly.pdbx_seq_one_letter_code
_entity_poly.pdbx_strand_id
1 'polypeptide(L)'
;MFTRLDHLIVAVKDLEKAENNYKKLFGIAPVWRGKHKDLGTSNSLFGFENTYLELLSSSGNGAGADLVDQHLSERGEGLMGMVFASENIDSVRHSLKEEGFLVGELTIGQGINASDHQIRKWKNLFLPNELTRGIFSFVIEHTDGELLQPKELNDSSPHKLDHVVINTNDADGFIKIYQDTFKIRLALDKVIE
;
A
#
# COMPACT_ATOMS: atom_id res chain seq x y z
N MET A 1 3.06 -17.37 -1.63
CA MET A 1 2.81 -16.46 -0.48
C MET A 1 2.22 -15.15 -1.01
N PHE A 2 2.99 -14.17 -1.48
CA PHE A 2 2.46 -12.97 -2.12
C PHE A 2 2.42 -13.14 -3.63
N THR A 3 1.41 -12.56 -4.30
CA THR A 3 1.28 -12.69 -5.76
C THR A 3 1.89 -11.51 -6.49
N ARG A 4 1.83 -10.31 -5.89
CA ARG A 4 2.39 -9.07 -6.43
C ARG A 4 2.42 -7.97 -5.37
N LEU A 5 3.06 -6.84 -5.70
CA LEU A 5 2.80 -5.58 -5.02
C LEU A 5 1.38 -5.13 -5.37
N ASP A 6 0.51 -5.00 -4.37
CA ASP A 6 -0.85 -4.51 -4.60
C ASP A 6 -0.86 -3.00 -4.81
N HIS A 7 -0.30 -2.26 -3.84
CA HIS A 7 -0.19 -0.81 -3.93
C HIS A 7 0.90 -0.22 -3.02
N LEU A 8 1.20 1.04 -3.30
CA LEU A 8 2.02 1.89 -2.44
C LEU A 8 1.12 2.91 -1.74
N ILE A 9 1.42 3.22 -0.48
CA ILE A 9 0.71 4.21 0.31
C ILE A 9 1.59 5.45 0.49
N VAL A 10 1.07 6.60 0.09
CA VAL A 10 1.69 7.91 0.31
C VAL A 10 0.83 8.69 1.31
N ALA A 11 1.39 8.98 2.48
CA ALA A 11 0.74 9.81 3.48
C ALA A 11 0.78 11.28 3.06
N VAL A 12 -0.37 11.96 3.10
CA VAL A 12 -0.51 13.36 2.72
C VAL A 12 -1.36 14.12 3.73
N LYS A 13 -1.04 15.40 3.97
CA LYS A 13 -1.78 16.27 4.89
C LYS A 13 -3.10 16.76 4.30
N ASP A 14 -3.07 17.10 3.02
CA ASP A 14 -4.21 17.64 2.27
C ASP A 14 -4.43 16.77 1.03
N LEU A 15 -5.44 15.91 1.11
CA LEU A 15 -5.75 14.94 0.06
C LEU A 15 -6.09 15.61 -1.28
N GLU A 16 -6.84 16.72 -1.25
CA GLU A 16 -7.27 17.40 -2.48
C GLU A 16 -6.09 18.07 -3.18
N LYS A 17 -5.25 18.76 -2.41
CA LYS A 17 -4.03 19.37 -2.93
C LYS A 17 -3.08 18.33 -3.50
N ALA A 18 -2.84 17.25 -2.77
CA ALA A 18 -2.00 16.14 -3.22
C ALA A 18 -2.55 15.51 -4.50
N GLU A 19 -3.85 15.19 -4.53
CA GLU A 19 -4.51 14.65 -5.73
C GLU A 19 -4.31 15.55 -6.95
N ASN A 20 -4.49 16.87 -6.80
CA ASN A 20 -4.29 17.81 -7.90
C ASN A 20 -2.83 17.85 -8.38
N ASN A 21 -1.86 17.68 -7.48
CA ASN A 21 -0.44 17.60 -7.84
C ASN A 21 -0.13 16.31 -8.61
N TYR A 22 -0.63 15.17 -8.11
CA TYR A 22 -0.41 13.87 -8.76
C TYR A 22 -1.15 13.74 -10.10
N LYS A 23 -2.33 14.36 -10.25
CA LYS A 23 -2.98 14.50 -11.58
C LYS A 23 -2.09 15.21 -12.60
N LYS A 24 -1.44 16.30 -12.19
CA LYS A 24 -0.51 17.03 -13.06
C LYS A 24 0.74 16.21 -13.37
N LEU A 25 1.28 15.51 -12.36
CA LEU A 25 2.49 14.71 -12.49
C LEU A 25 2.30 13.52 -13.41
N PHE A 26 1.18 12.79 -13.26
CA PHE A 26 0.92 11.55 -14.00
C PHE A 26 0.13 11.78 -15.30
N GLY A 27 -0.50 12.93 -15.46
CA GLY A 27 -1.38 13.18 -16.60
C GLY A 27 -2.66 12.34 -16.62
N ILE A 28 -3.03 11.72 -15.48
CA ILE A 28 -4.23 10.88 -15.32
C ILE A 28 -5.05 11.32 -14.12
N ALA A 29 -6.35 11.04 -14.16
CA ALA A 29 -7.23 11.23 -13.02
C ALA A 29 -7.19 10.01 -12.07
N PRO A 30 -7.46 10.18 -10.77
CA PRO A 30 -7.64 9.05 -9.89
C PRO A 30 -8.84 8.22 -10.32
N VAL A 31 -8.74 6.92 -10.15
CA VAL A 31 -9.78 5.94 -10.48
C VAL A 31 -10.75 5.68 -9.33
N TRP A 32 -10.36 6.13 -8.14
CA TRP A 32 -11.14 5.96 -6.92
C TRP A 32 -10.90 7.12 -5.96
N ARG A 33 -11.96 7.54 -5.27
CA ARG A 33 -11.89 8.43 -4.12
C ARG A 33 -12.82 7.88 -3.05
N GLY A 34 -12.31 7.59 -1.86
CA GLY A 34 -13.06 6.90 -0.82
C GLY A 34 -12.77 7.37 0.60
N LYS A 35 -13.53 6.79 1.51
CA LYS A 35 -13.39 6.99 2.95
C LYS A 35 -13.44 5.66 3.68
N HIS A 36 -12.56 5.50 4.65
CA HIS A 36 -12.55 4.40 5.60
C HIS A 36 -13.08 4.92 6.94
N LYS A 37 -14.40 4.91 7.12
CA LYS A 37 -15.06 5.55 8.28
C LYS A 37 -14.50 5.03 9.61
N ASP A 38 -14.35 3.70 9.74
CA ASP A 38 -13.91 3.06 10.97
C ASP A 38 -12.41 3.27 11.24
N LEU A 39 -11.63 3.60 10.21
CA LEU A 39 -10.20 3.92 10.32
C LEU A 39 -9.92 5.42 10.42
N GLY A 40 -10.92 6.27 10.16
CA GLY A 40 -10.77 7.73 10.20
C GLY A 40 -9.93 8.29 9.05
N THR A 41 -9.84 7.61 7.89
CA THR A 41 -9.01 8.03 6.77
C THR A 41 -9.82 8.27 5.49
N SER A 42 -9.27 9.08 4.60
CA SER A 42 -9.76 9.27 3.23
C SER A 42 -8.62 9.00 2.25
N ASN A 43 -8.97 8.50 1.07
CA ASN A 43 -7.99 8.14 0.06
C ASN A 43 -8.37 8.58 -1.35
N SER A 44 -7.34 8.63 -2.21
CA SER A 44 -7.46 8.78 -3.65
C SER A 44 -6.48 7.80 -4.32
N LEU A 45 -6.96 6.98 -5.28
CA LEU A 45 -6.18 5.93 -5.92
C LEU A 45 -5.88 6.28 -7.37
N PHE A 46 -4.59 6.22 -7.73
CA PHE A 46 -4.11 6.34 -9.10
C PHE A 46 -3.73 4.95 -9.61
N GLY A 47 -4.51 4.42 -10.56
CA GLY A 47 -4.30 3.08 -11.12
C GLY A 47 -3.20 3.07 -12.16
N PHE A 48 -2.38 2.00 -12.15
CA PHE A 48 -1.43 1.61 -13.19
C PHE A 48 -1.78 0.20 -13.65
N GLU A 49 -1.16 -0.27 -14.73
CA GLU A 49 -1.44 -1.61 -15.27
C GLU A 49 -1.11 -2.75 -14.28
N ASN A 50 -0.12 -2.57 -13.41
CA ASN A 50 0.37 -3.61 -12.50
C ASN A 50 0.16 -3.33 -11.01
N THR A 51 -0.31 -2.14 -10.63
CA THR A 51 -0.47 -1.72 -9.23
C THR A 51 -1.30 -0.44 -9.15
N TYR A 52 -1.44 0.16 -7.99
CA TYR A 52 -1.92 1.53 -7.84
C TYR A 52 -1.15 2.28 -6.75
N LEU A 53 -1.22 3.61 -6.82
CA LEU A 53 -0.72 4.50 -5.78
C LEU A 53 -1.92 5.00 -4.97
N GLU A 54 -1.89 4.82 -3.67
CA GLU A 54 -2.86 5.34 -2.73
C GLU A 54 -2.32 6.61 -2.07
N LEU A 55 -2.96 7.74 -2.29
CA LEU A 55 -2.81 8.91 -1.44
C LEU A 55 -3.74 8.73 -0.23
N LEU A 56 -3.19 8.76 0.97
CA LEU A 56 -3.93 8.52 2.21
C LEU A 56 -3.79 9.71 3.15
N SER A 57 -4.90 10.22 3.66
CA SER A 57 -4.93 11.29 4.65
C SER A 57 -5.81 10.94 5.85
N SER A 58 -5.47 11.48 7.00
CA SER A 58 -6.35 11.52 8.16
C SER A 58 -7.58 12.41 7.86
N SER A 59 -8.76 11.95 8.20
CA SER A 59 -10.03 12.67 7.95
C SER A 59 -11.06 12.52 9.06
N GLY A 60 -10.67 11.95 10.19
CA GLY A 60 -11.51 11.70 11.36
C GLY A 60 -10.71 11.03 12.46
N ASN A 61 -11.40 10.35 13.37
CA ASN A 61 -10.79 9.60 14.46
C ASN A 61 -10.74 8.11 14.09
N GLY A 62 -9.66 7.44 14.45
CA GLY A 62 -9.50 5.98 14.27
C GLY A 62 -8.04 5.58 14.15
N ALA A 63 -7.77 4.29 14.27
CA ALA A 63 -6.40 3.76 14.26
C ALA A 63 -5.65 4.07 12.96
N GLY A 64 -6.34 4.16 11.83
CA GLY A 64 -5.73 4.56 10.57
C GLY A 64 -5.33 6.04 10.55
N ALA A 65 -6.19 6.91 11.08
CA ALA A 65 -5.89 8.33 11.23
C ALA A 65 -4.68 8.54 12.15
N ASP A 66 -4.66 7.88 13.32
CA ASP A 66 -3.55 7.97 14.27
C ASP A 66 -2.22 7.55 13.61
N LEU A 67 -2.24 6.48 12.81
CA LEU A 67 -1.06 5.98 12.09
C LEU A 67 -0.56 6.97 11.04
N VAL A 68 -1.48 7.57 10.26
CA VAL A 68 -1.14 8.60 9.26
C VAL A 68 -0.59 9.84 9.94
N ASP A 69 -1.23 10.31 11.00
CA ASP A 69 -0.82 11.51 11.74
C ASP A 69 0.55 11.31 12.42
N GLN A 70 0.81 10.13 12.98
CA GLN A 70 2.12 9.77 13.50
C GLN A 70 3.19 9.82 12.39
N HIS A 71 2.94 9.18 11.24
CA HIS A 71 3.88 9.21 10.11
C HIS A 71 4.16 10.65 9.66
N LEU A 72 3.12 11.45 9.49
CA LEU A 72 3.24 12.85 9.08
C LEU A 72 4.02 13.71 10.07
N SER A 73 3.89 13.42 11.37
CA SER A 73 4.62 14.15 12.42
C SER A 73 6.09 13.77 12.48
N GLU A 74 6.43 12.50 12.25
CA GLU A 74 7.79 11.98 12.36
C GLU A 74 8.60 12.13 11.07
N ARG A 75 7.96 11.99 9.91
CA ARG A 75 8.63 11.88 8.59
C ARG A 75 8.13 12.88 7.55
N GLY A 76 7.01 13.56 7.79
CA GLY A 76 6.36 14.44 6.81
C GLY A 76 5.55 13.68 5.76
N GLU A 77 5.16 14.38 4.69
CA GLU A 77 4.47 13.75 3.56
C GLU A 77 5.43 12.87 2.74
N GLY A 78 4.95 11.72 2.30
CA GLY A 78 5.76 10.81 1.48
C GLY A 78 5.34 9.36 1.54
N LEU A 79 6.18 8.50 0.99
CA LEU A 79 5.95 7.05 0.98
C LEU A 79 5.90 6.52 2.41
N MET A 80 4.74 5.98 2.78
CA MET A 80 4.46 5.45 4.10
C MET A 80 4.55 3.93 4.14
N GLY A 81 4.06 3.24 3.10
CA GLY A 81 3.95 1.80 3.16
C GLY A 81 3.87 1.09 1.81
N MET A 82 4.03 -0.23 1.90
CA MET A 82 3.91 -1.18 0.79
C MET A 82 2.89 -2.26 1.14
N VAL A 83 1.97 -2.53 0.23
CA VAL A 83 0.92 -3.53 0.42
C VAL A 83 1.08 -4.66 -0.59
N PHE A 84 1.02 -5.89 -0.10
CA PHE A 84 1.22 -7.09 -0.90
C PHE A 84 -0.11 -7.82 -1.12
N ALA A 85 -0.40 -8.21 -2.36
CA ALA A 85 -1.58 -9.00 -2.69
C ALA A 85 -1.40 -10.49 -2.37
N SER A 86 -2.47 -11.12 -1.97
CA SER A 86 -2.58 -12.58 -1.85
C SER A 86 -3.96 -13.05 -2.33
N GLU A 87 -4.01 -14.24 -2.95
CA GLU A 87 -5.26 -14.93 -3.28
C GLU A 87 -5.80 -15.77 -2.13
N ASN A 88 -4.97 -16.00 -1.08
CA ASN A 88 -5.35 -16.73 0.12
C ASN A 88 -4.57 -16.21 1.32
N ILE A 89 -5.12 -15.21 1.96
CA ILE A 89 -4.48 -14.53 3.09
C ILE A 89 -4.43 -15.41 4.35
N ASP A 90 -5.37 -16.34 4.50
CA ASP A 90 -5.38 -17.31 5.60
C ASP A 90 -4.16 -18.24 5.51
N SER A 91 -3.81 -18.68 4.30
CA SER A 91 -2.60 -19.47 4.04
C SER A 91 -1.31 -18.68 4.32
N VAL A 92 -1.28 -17.40 3.95
CA VAL A 92 -0.13 -16.54 4.26
C VAL A 92 0.06 -16.43 5.77
N ARG A 93 -1.02 -16.16 6.51
CA ARG A 93 -0.99 -16.06 7.96
C ARG A 93 -0.50 -17.36 8.61
N HIS A 94 -0.99 -18.50 8.13
CA HIS A 94 -0.58 -19.81 8.62
C HIS A 94 0.93 -20.03 8.40
N SER A 95 1.42 -19.82 7.19
CA SER A 95 2.86 -20.01 6.86
C SER A 95 3.76 -19.11 7.70
N LEU A 96 3.40 -17.83 7.89
CA LEU A 96 4.18 -16.93 8.72
C LEU A 96 4.22 -17.38 10.20
N LYS A 97 3.11 -17.92 10.71
CA LYS A 97 3.09 -18.50 12.07
C LYS A 97 3.95 -19.76 12.20
N GLU A 98 3.94 -20.63 11.18
CA GLU A 98 4.80 -21.83 11.15
C GLU A 98 6.30 -21.47 11.09
N GLU A 99 6.64 -20.36 10.43
CA GLU A 99 7.99 -19.80 10.42
C GLU A 99 8.37 -19.07 11.74
N GLY A 100 7.44 -19.01 12.70
CA GLY A 100 7.68 -18.45 14.04
C GLY A 100 7.39 -16.95 14.16
N PHE A 101 6.79 -16.30 13.14
CA PHE A 101 6.45 -14.89 13.22
C PHE A 101 5.15 -14.65 13.98
N LEU A 102 5.14 -13.61 14.82
CA LEU A 102 3.96 -13.18 15.57
C LEU A 102 3.09 -12.27 14.70
N VAL A 103 2.20 -12.86 13.92
CA VAL A 103 1.22 -12.13 13.12
C VAL A 103 -0.15 -12.15 13.79
N GLY A 104 -0.88 -11.03 13.70
CA GLY A 104 -2.19 -10.84 14.30
C GLY A 104 -3.33 -11.60 13.62
N GLU A 105 -4.55 -11.20 13.98
CA GLU A 105 -5.76 -11.69 13.33
C GLU A 105 -6.02 -10.92 12.02
N LEU A 106 -6.79 -11.52 11.12
CA LEU A 106 -7.25 -10.85 9.92
C LEU A 106 -8.27 -9.77 10.27
N THR A 107 -8.17 -8.64 9.59
CA THR A 107 -9.16 -7.56 9.69
C THR A 107 -9.93 -7.45 8.39
N ILE A 108 -11.22 -7.16 8.48
CA ILE A 108 -12.09 -6.95 7.31
C ILE A 108 -12.14 -5.45 7.06
N GLY A 109 -11.89 -5.05 5.82
CA GLY A 109 -12.01 -3.68 5.36
C GLY A 109 -13.06 -3.54 4.26
N GLN A 110 -13.62 -2.35 4.15
CA GLN A 110 -14.45 -1.94 3.02
C GLN A 110 -14.22 -0.48 2.69
N GLY A 111 -14.38 -0.15 1.43
CA GLY A 111 -14.37 1.22 0.92
C GLY A 111 -15.58 1.48 0.05
N ILE A 112 -16.03 2.73 0.04
CA ILE A 112 -17.14 3.20 -0.80
C ILE A 112 -16.59 4.32 -1.68
N ASN A 113 -16.75 4.18 -2.99
CA ASN A 113 -16.35 5.21 -3.95
C ASN A 113 -17.29 6.41 -3.85
N ALA A 114 -16.72 7.59 -3.72
CA ALA A 114 -17.51 8.82 -3.58
C ALA A 114 -18.30 9.20 -4.85
N SER A 115 -17.89 8.73 -6.03
CA SER A 115 -18.50 9.12 -7.30
C SER A 115 -19.70 8.25 -7.72
N ASP A 116 -19.60 6.95 -7.55
CA ASP A 116 -20.57 5.96 -8.07
C ASP A 116 -21.11 5.00 -7.00
N HIS A 117 -20.67 5.19 -5.74
CA HIS A 117 -21.04 4.38 -4.58
C HIS A 117 -20.68 2.89 -4.70
N GLN A 118 -19.80 2.52 -5.62
CA GLN A 118 -19.27 1.17 -5.67
C GLN A 118 -18.61 0.81 -4.35
N ILE A 119 -18.81 -0.44 -3.93
CA ILE A 119 -18.25 -0.99 -2.69
C ILE A 119 -17.16 -1.97 -3.08
N ARG A 120 -16.02 -1.87 -2.40
CA ARG A 120 -14.94 -2.87 -2.43
C ARG A 120 -14.77 -3.41 -1.03
N LYS A 121 -14.50 -4.72 -0.93
CA LYS A 121 -14.23 -5.40 0.34
C LYS A 121 -12.94 -6.19 0.24
N TRP A 122 -12.27 -6.29 1.38
CA TRP A 122 -11.00 -7.00 1.47
C TRP A 122 -10.76 -7.51 2.89
N LYS A 123 -9.82 -8.44 3.00
CA LYS A 123 -9.19 -8.82 4.26
C LYS A 123 -7.78 -8.27 4.31
N ASN A 124 -7.32 -7.86 5.48
CA ASN A 124 -5.95 -7.42 5.72
C ASN A 124 -5.28 -8.30 6.78
N LEU A 125 -3.99 -8.56 6.59
CA LEU A 125 -3.07 -9.08 7.58
C LEU A 125 -1.97 -8.06 7.78
N PHE A 126 -2.02 -7.30 8.86
CA PHE A 126 -0.95 -6.35 9.21
C PHE A 126 0.31 -7.11 9.62
N LEU A 127 1.43 -6.72 9.04
CA LEU A 127 2.73 -7.33 9.30
C LEU A 127 3.46 -6.52 10.40
N PRO A 128 4.02 -7.18 11.41
CA PRO A 128 4.74 -6.47 12.47
C PRO A 128 6.02 -5.82 11.94
N ASN A 129 6.43 -4.71 12.55
CA ASN A 129 7.61 -3.94 12.14
C ASN A 129 8.91 -4.76 12.14
N GLU A 130 9.03 -5.72 13.05
CA GLU A 130 10.18 -6.64 13.11
C GLU A 130 10.27 -7.47 11.84
N LEU A 131 9.14 -7.94 11.33
CA LEU A 131 9.07 -8.73 10.10
C LEU A 131 9.30 -7.88 8.86
N THR A 132 8.81 -6.63 8.85
CA THR A 132 8.93 -5.74 7.68
C THR A 132 10.15 -4.82 7.73
N ARG A 133 10.98 -4.95 8.76
CA ARG A 133 12.16 -4.10 8.99
C ARG A 133 11.82 -2.61 9.09
N GLY A 134 10.67 -2.31 9.72
CA GLY A 134 10.21 -0.94 9.96
C GLY A 134 9.47 -0.27 8.80
N ILE A 135 9.22 -0.99 7.71
CA ILE A 135 8.36 -0.49 6.63
C ILE A 135 6.91 -0.88 6.94
N PHE A 136 6.02 0.10 7.06
CA PHE A 136 4.60 -0.19 7.23
C PHE A 136 4.11 -1.06 6.08
N SER A 137 3.66 -2.27 6.40
CA SER A 137 3.22 -3.21 5.37
C SER A 137 2.10 -4.11 5.89
N PHE A 138 1.24 -4.50 4.98
CA PHE A 138 0.24 -5.54 5.22
C PHE A 138 -0.01 -6.34 3.94
N VAL A 139 -0.63 -7.49 4.11
CA VAL A 139 -1.12 -8.32 3.01
C VAL A 139 -2.61 -8.04 2.83
N ILE A 140 -3.07 -7.96 1.59
CA ILE A 140 -4.47 -7.75 1.23
C ILE A 140 -4.98 -8.88 0.34
N GLU A 141 -6.21 -9.36 0.63
CA GLU A 141 -7.00 -10.21 -0.24
C GLU A 141 -8.29 -9.47 -0.58
N HIS A 142 -8.46 -9.11 -1.84
CA HIS A 142 -9.72 -8.51 -2.32
C HIS A 142 -10.79 -9.58 -2.40
N THR A 143 -11.90 -9.38 -1.68
CA THR A 143 -13.00 -10.35 -1.59
C THR A 143 -14.24 -9.95 -2.39
N ASP A 144 -14.36 -8.64 -2.73
CA ASP A 144 -15.47 -8.11 -3.52
C ASP A 144 -15.02 -6.79 -4.22
N GLY A 145 -15.48 -6.61 -5.45
CA GLY A 145 -15.10 -5.49 -6.30
C GLY A 145 -13.80 -5.72 -7.08
N GLU A 146 -13.71 -5.13 -8.25
CA GLU A 146 -12.52 -5.24 -9.12
C GLU A 146 -11.46 -4.19 -8.78
N LEU A 147 -10.20 -4.52 -9.11
CA LEU A 147 -9.12 -3.53 -9.12
C LEU A 147 -9.41 -2.54 -10.26
N LEU A 148 -9.46 -1.26 -9.89
CA LEU A 148 -9.79 -0.21 -10.85
C LEU A 148 -8.64 0.02 -11.81
N GLN A 149 -8.90 -0.24 -13.09
CA GLN A 149 -7.96 0.06 -14.16
C GLN A 149 -8.02 1.56 -14.52
N PRO A 150 -6.91 2.16 -14.91
CA PRO A 150 -6.92 3.52 -15.40
C PRO A 150 -7.80 3.62 -16.66
N LYS A 151 -8.72 4.60 -16.68
CA LYS A 151 -9.67 4.75 -17.79
C LYS A 151 -9.04 5.27 -19.08
N GLU A 152 -7.99 6.08 -18.95
CA GLU A 152 -7.31 6.72 -20.07
C GLU A 152 -5.83 6.90 -19.71
N LEU A 153 -4.98 6.07 -20.30
CA LEU A 153 -3.54 6.28 -20.32
C LEU A 153 -3.17 6.91 -21.66
N ASN A 154 -2.39 7.97 -21.64
CA ASN A 154 -1.77 8.54 -22.84
C ASN A 154 -0.28 8.18 -22.86
N ASP A 155 0.37 8.38 -24.00
CA ASP A 155 1.79 8.01 -24.20
C ASP A 155 2.76 8.69 -23.21
N SER A 156 2.34 9.78 -22.57
CA SER A 156 3.13 10.51 -21.58
C SER A 156 2.81 10.12 -20.15
N SER A 157 1.80 9.29 -19.92
CA SER A 157 1.40 8.83 -18.58
C SER A 157 2.28 7.66 -18.12
N PRO A 158 2.58 7.52 -16.83
CA PRO A 158 3.20 6.32 -16.31
C PRO A 158 2.22 5.14 -16.41
N HIS A 159 2.64 4.07 -17.09
CA HIS A 159 1.82 2.87 -17.28
C HIS A 159 2.02 1.84 -16.19
N LYS A 160 3.24 1.74 -15.65
CA LYS A 160 3.63 0.71 -14.69
C LYS A 160 4.53 1.29 -13.61
N LEU A 161 4.45 0.70 -12.44
CA LEU A 161 5.51 0.81 -11.44
C LEU A 161 6.59 -0.21 -11.80
N ASP A 162 7.83 0.27 -11.96
CA ASP A 162 8.95 -0.58 -12.31
C ASP A 162 9.55 -1.23 -11.05
N HIS A 163 9.92 -0.44 -10.06
CA HIS A 163 10.49 -0.92 -8.81
C HIS A 163 10.31 0.09 -7.67
N VAL A 164 10.56 -0.39 -6.45
CA VAL A 164 10.65 0.44 -5.24
C VAL A 164 12.08 0.34 -4.72
N VAL A 165 12.70 1.48 -4.47
CA VAL A 165 14.04 1.54 -3.89
C VAL A 165 13.94 1.70 -2.38
N ILE A 166 14.61 0.81 -1.65
CA ILE A 166 14.74 0.88 -0.19
C ILE A 166 16.19 1.20 0.14
N ASN A 167 16.42 2.34 0.76
CA ASN A 167 17.73 2.69 1.28
C ASN A 167 17.87 2.13 2.71
N THR A 168 18.87 1.28 2.91
CA THR A 168 19.10 0.62 4.20
C THR A 168 20.60 0.38 4.44
N ASN A 169 21.00 0.40 5.71
CA ASN A 169 22.31 -0.05 6.17
C ASN A 169 22.33 -1.51 6.60
N ASP A 170 21.21 -2.26 6.43
CA ASP A 170 21.04 -3.66 6.79
C ASP A 170 20.52 -4.47 5.59
N ALA A 171 21.32 -4.52 4.53
CA ALA A 171 20.96 -5.23 3.30
C ALA A 171 20.70 -6.72 3.54
N ASP A 172 21.51 -7.38 4.35
CA ASP A 172 21.38 -8.81 4.64
C ASP A 172 20.06 -9.13 5.35
N GLY A 173 19.65 -8.28 6.31
CA GLY A 173 18.36 -8.44 6.98
C GLY A 173 17.18 -8.24 6.03
N PHE A 174 17.26 -7.30 5.09
CA PHE A 174 16.23 -7.14 4.06
C PHE A 174 16.19 -8.32 3.09
N ILE A 175 17.34 -8.83 2.64
CA ILE A 175 17.41 -10.02 1.78
C ILE A 175 16.74 -11.20 2.47
N LYS A 176 17.10 -11.48 3.72
CA LYS A 176 16.54 -12.60 4.49
C LYS A 176 15.00 -12.54 4.55
N ILE A 177 14.42 -11.39 4.77
CA ILE A 177 12.96 -11.26 4.88
C ILE A 177 12.30 -11.16 3.51
N TYR A 178 12.69 -10.21 2.70
CA TYR A 178 11.97 -9.93 1.45
C TYR A 178 12.23 -10.98 0.37
N GLN A 179 13.44 -11.50 0.26
CA GLN A 179 13.76 -12.54 -0.71
C GLN A 179 13.46 -13.94 -0.16
N ASP A 180 13.97 -14.27 1.04
CA ASP A 180 13.93 -15.66 1.52
C ASP A 180 12.56 -16.00 2.14
N THR A 181 11.94 -15.09 2.89
CA THR A 181 10.62 -15.32 3.50
C THR A 181 9.49 -14.90 2.56
N PHE A 182 9.49 -13.67 2.08
CA PHE A 182 8.40 -13.17 1.24
C PHE A 182 8.47 -13.63 -0.22
N LYS A 183 9.60 -14.16 -0.66
CA LYS A 183 9.87 -14.62 -2.05
C LYS A 183 9.76 -13.49 -3.08
N ILE A 184 10.09 -12.26 -2.67
CA ILE A 184 10.13 -11.09 -3.54
C ILE A 184 11.48 -11.02 -4.23
N ARG A 185 11.50 -10.74 -5.53
CA ARG A 185 12.74 -10.52 -6.27
C ARG A 185 13.37 -9.21 -5.84
N LEU A 186 14.61 -9.27 -5.36
CA LEU A 186 15.44 -8.12 -5.03
C LEU A 186 16.54 -7.94 -6.07
N ALA A 187 16.89 -6.68 -6.34
CA ALA A 187 18.12 -6.29 -7.01
C ALA A 187 18.91 -5.38 -6.06
N LEU A 188 20.20 -5.67 -5.91
CA LEU A 188 21.10 -4.83 -5.12
C LEU A 188 21.75 -3.82 -6.06
N ASP A 189 21.39 -2.54 -5.90
CA ASP A 189 22.14 -1.46 -6.50
C ASP A 189 23.32 -1.09 -5.60
N LYS A 190 24.49 -0.98 -6.18
CA LYS A 190 25.63 -0.40 -5.47
C LYS A 190 25.39 1.09 -5.33
N VAL A 191 25.37 1.58 -4.10
CA VAL A 191 25.46 3.01 -3.85
C VAL A 191 26.79 3.48 -4.46
N ILE A 192 26.69 4.40 -5.40
CA ILE A 192 27.86 5.12 -5.90
C ILE A 192 28.21 6.14 -4.81
N GLU A 193 29.31 5.90 -4.07
CA GLU A 193 29.88 6.86 -3.14
C GLU A 193 30.47 8.06 -3.89
#